data_3abac9d2d87f723614bc2f1987e423c0
#
_entry.id   3abac9d2d87f723614bc2f1987e423c0
#
_cell.length_a   1.000
_cell.length_b   1.000
_cell.length_c   1.000
_cell.angle_alpha   90.00
_cell.angle_beta   90.00
_cell.angle_gamma   90.00
#
_symmetry.space_group_name_H-M   'P 1'
#
loop_
_entity.id
_entity.type
_entity.pdbx_description
1 polymer ?
#
loop_
_entity_poly.entity_id
_entity_poly.type
_entity_poly.pdbx_seq_one_letter_code
_entity_poly.pdbx_strand_id
1 'polypeptide(L)'
;MNESFVLRGGIAFSESEKRITTYYRGYLVCVDGICKGAFTELPEQYRGLQLYDYGERLIIPGMTDLHVHAPQYTFRGIGMDEELLEWLTTYTFPEEAKYSDMEYAKKAYGYFAEDLRRCFTTRAVVFGTMHNEATINLMDQLEDTGVITYVGKVNMDRNGGEGLQEESAEASLQATLDWLQAIEGRYKNTKPILTPRFIPSCSDDLMRGLGKLSAERDLRIQSHLSENQSEVAWVKELVPESTSYANAYELFDTMGSAELPTIMAHCVYSGEEEMSILKKHGAYIAHCADSNMNLTSGIAPIRKFLDAGIKVGLGTDVAAGSSMNMLKTMLITLQASKMYYRLVDTDVKPLSFEEVFYLATAGGGEYFGKVGTFKDGYEFDAVVIDDSKMYSMRDMSIRERIERMCYNDADAIIKDKFVKGKKVYC
;
A
#
# COMPACT_ATOMS: atom_id res chain seq x y z
N MET A 1 -6.14 -7.54 -25.39
CA MET A 1 -6.85 -8.76 -24.96
C MET A 1 -6.08 -9.31 -23.78
N ASN A 2 -6.74 -9.73 -22.72
CA ASN A 2 -6.07 -10.44 -21.63
C ASN A 2 -5.62 -11.80 -22.16
N GLU A 3 -4.43 -12.23 -21.76
CA GLU A 3 -3.89 -13.50 -22.24
C GLU A 3 -4.43 -14.66 -21.39
N SER A 4 -4.57 -15.82 -22.03
CA SER A 4 -4.91 -17.07 -21.35
C SER A 4 -3.70 -18.00 -21.45
N PHE A 5 -3.21 -18.47 -20.30
CA PHE A 5 -1.98 -19.26 -20.20
C PHE A 5 -1.93 -20.07 -18.90
N VAL A 6 -0.92 -20.90 -18.80
CA VAL A 6 -0.59 -21.68 -17.59
C VAL A 6 0.84 -21.37 -17.17
N LEU A 7 1.06 -21.07 -15.88
CA LEU A 7 2.39 -21.04 -15.26
C LEU A 7 2.63 -22.35 -14.53
N ARG A 8 3.83 -22.93 -14.64
CA ARG A 8 4.25 -24.10 -13.88
C ARG A 8 5.45 -23.75 -13.03
N GLY A 9 5.41 -24.08 -11.74
CA GLY A 9 6.49 -23.77 -10.80
C GLY A 9 6.16 -24.18 -9.37
N GLY A 10 6.96 -23.70 -8.41
CA GLY A 10 6.68 -23.80 -6.98
C GLY A 10 5.67 -22.72 -6.57
N ILE A 11 4.39 -23.08 -6.43
CA ILE A 11 3.31 -22.12 -6.19
C ILE A 11 3.04 -22.01 -4.69
N ALA A 12 2.86 -20.77 -4.18
CA ALA A 12 2.41 -20.49 -2.82
C ALA A 12 1.46 -19.29 -2.79
N PHE A 13 0.39 -19.37 -2.01
CA PHE A 13 -0.56 -18.27 -1.80
C PHE A 13 -1.34 -18.42 -0.48
N SER A 14 -1.81 -17.32 0.07
CA SER A 14 -2.68 -17.32 1.23
C SER A 14 -4.07 -17.87 0.87
N GLU A 15 -4.44 -18.99 1.47
CA GLU A 15 -5.80 -19.52 1.42
C GLU A 15 -6.70 -18.81 2.46
N SER A 16 -6.11 -18.44 3.60
CA SER A 16 -6.71 -17.64 4.66
C SER A 16 -5.60 -16.88 5.38
N GLU A 17 -5.97 -16.06 6.36
CA GLU A 17 -5.02 -15.32 7.21
C GLU A 17 -3.95 -16.23 7.87
N LYS A 18 -4.30 -17.46 8.20
CA LYS A 18 -3.45 -18.38 8.96
C LYS A 18 -2.95 -19.58 8.15
N ARG A 19 -3.25 -19.61 6.84
CA ARG A 19 -2.90 -20.76 6.01
C ARG A 19 -2.36 -20.36 4.65
N ILE A 20 -1.14 -20.83 4.37
CA ILE A 20 -0.52 -20.80 3.05
C ILE A 20 -0.70 -22.19 2.39
N THR A 21 -1.26 -22.20 1.19
CA THR A 21 -1.35 -23.37 0.33
C THR A 21 -0.17 -23.39 -0.64
N THR A 22 0.46 -24.55 -0.81
CA THR A 22 1.64 -24.72 -1.65
C THR A 22 1.50 -25.88 -2.61
N TYR A 23 2.08 -25.75 -3.82
CA TYR A 23 2.17 -26.79 -4.84
C TYR A 23 3.59 -26.91 -5.34
N TYR A 24 4.24 -28.05 -5.13
CA TYR A 24 5.55 -28.33 -5.71
C TYR A 24 5.39 -28.61 -7.21
N ARG A 25 6.01 -27.75 -8.07
CA ARG A 25 5.85 -27.82 -9.53
C ARG A 25 4.39 -27.91 -10.00
N GLY A 26 3.52 -27.15 -9.31
CA GLY A 26 2.09 -27.06 -9.66
C GLY A 26 1.82 -26.23 -10.91
N TYR A 27 0.57 -26.24 -11.33
CA TYR A 27 0.05 -25.50 -12.47
C TYR A 27 -0.89 -24.40 -11.99
N LEU A 28 -0.59 -23.15 -12.34
CA LEU A 28 -1.42 -21.98 -12.06
C LEU A 28 -2.04 -21.50 -13.36
N VAL A 29 -3.37 -21.45 -13.41
CA VAL A 29 -4.12 -21.20 -14.65
C VAL A 29 -4.69 -19.78 -14.65
N CYS A 30 -4.40 -19.04 -15.72
CA CYS A 30 -5.01 -17.75 -16.07
C CYS A 30 -5.89 -17.92 -17.31
N VAL A 31 -7.13 -17.42 -17.25
CA VAL A 31 -8.01 -17.31 -18.41
C VAL A 31 -8.58 -15.90 -18.45
N ASP A 32 -8.29 -15.17 -19.51
CA ASP A 32 -8.72 -13.78 -19.73
C ASP A 32 -8.40 -12.84 -18.54
N GLY A 33 -7.22 -13.04 -17.91
CA GLY A 33 -6.77 -12.24 -16.77
C GLY A 33 -7.37 -12.64 -15.43
N ILE A 34 -8.13 -13.73 -15.38
CA ILE A 34 -8.75 -14.28 -14.16
C ILE A 34 -8.08 -15.61 -13.79
N CYS A 35 -7.73 -15.76 -12.52
CA CYS A 35 -7.21 -17.00 -11.97
C CYS A 35 -8.30 -18.09 -11.99
N LYS A 36 -7.93 -19.29 -12.43
CA LYS A 36 -8.79 -20.50 -12.42
C LYS A 36 -8.36 -21.50 -11.36
N GLY A 37 -7.38 -21.13 -10.55
CA GLY A 37 -6.84 -21.94 -9.47
C GLY A 37 -5.45 -22.48 -9.74
N ALA A 38 -4.88 -23.09 -8.69
CA ALA A 38 -3.62 -23.82 -8.74
C ALA A 38 -3.90 -25.33 -8.60
N PHE A 39 -3.18 -26.15 -9.37
CA PHE A 39 -3.43 -27.59 -9.49
C PHE A 39 -2.12 -28.38 -9.40
N THR A 40 -2.18 -29.58 -8.84
CA THR A 40 -1.06 -30.56 -8.87
C THR A 40 -0.88 -31.12 -10.29
N GLU A 41 -1.99 -31.39 -10.98
CA GLU A 41 -2.03 -31.82 -12.36
C GLU A 41 -2.89 -30.88 -13.19
N LEU A 42 -2.44 -30.56 -14.43
CA LEU A 42 -3.16 -29.60 -15.26
C LEU A 42 -4.49 -30.24 -15.73
N PRO A 43 -5.65 -29.63 -15.39
CA PRO A 43 -6.95 -30.10 -15.86
C PRO A 43 -7.03 -30.15 -17.39
N GLU A 44 -7.72 -31.15 -17.94
CA GLU A 44 -7.78 -31.42 -19.38
C GLU A 44 -8.25 -30.22 -20.18
N GLN A 45 -9.21 -29.47 -19.67
CA GLN A 45 -9.78 -28.27 -20.31
C GLN A 45 -8.78 -27.14 -20.52
N TYR A 46 -7.63 -27.13 -19.82
CA TYR A 46 -6.60 -26.10 -19.94
C TYR A 46 -5.34 -26.56 -20.68
N ARG A 47 -5.29 -27.85 -21.16
CA ARG A 47 -4.10 -28.40 -21.84
C ARG A 47 -3.76 -27.72 -23.17
N GLY A 48 -4.72 -27.00 -23.77
CA GLY A 48 -4.50 -26.24 -25.00
C GLY A 48 -3.93 -24.82 -24.80
N LEU A 49 -3.78 -24.36 -23.55
CA LEU A 49 -3.24 -23.06 -23.27
C LEU A 49 -1.70 -23.04 -23.35
N GLN A 50 -1.14 -21.85 -23.64
CA GLN A 50 0.30 -21.66 -23.63
C GLN A 50 0.86 -21.95 -22.23
N LEU A 51 1.83 -22.86 -22.15
CA LEU A 51 2.51 -23.21 -20.89
C LEU A 51 3.84 -22.45 -20.78
N TYR A 52 4.04 -21.75 -19.67
CA TYR A 52 5.32 -21.19 -19.24
C TYR A 52 5.85 -22.03 -18.07
N ASP A 53 6.87 -22.86 -18.34
CA ASP A 53 7.49 -23.73 -17.30
C ASP A 53 8.69 -23.02 -16.67
N TYR A 54 8.54 -22.63 -15.40
CA TYR A 54 9.57 -21.97 -14.61
C TYR A 54 10.43 -22.94 -13.78
N GLY A 55 10.24 -24.25 -13.96
CA GLY A 55 10.99 -25.29 -13.23
C GLY A 55 10.68 -25.25 -11.73
N GLU A 56 11.70 -24.96 -10.92
CA GLU A 56 11.58 -24.89 -9.46
C GLU A 56 11.41 -23.48 -8.90
N ARG A 57 11.35 -22.47 -9.78
CA ARG A 57 11.14 -21.07 -9.35
C ARG A 57 9.82 -20.92 -8.63
N LEU A 58 9.79 -19.97 -7.70
CA LEU A 58 8.60 -19.67 -6.92
C LEU A 58 7.63 -18.79 -7.71
N ILE A 59 6.34 -19.05 -7.52
CA ILE A 59 5.24 -18.24 -8.05
C ILE A 59 4.35 -17.87 -6.87
N ILE A 60 4.27 -16.58 -6.57
CA ILE A 60 3.43 -16.04 -5.49
C ILE A 60 2.47 -14.99 -6.06
N PRO A 61 1.36 -14.68 -5.37
CA PRO A 61 0.54 -13.51 -5.71
C PRO A 61 1.35 -12.24 -5.71
N GLY A 62 1.01 -11.30 -6.58
CA GLY A 62 1.52 -9.94 -6.47
C GLY A 62 1.17 -9.33 -5.12
N MET A 63 2.08 -8.53 -4.56
CA MET A 63 1.88 -7.88 -3.27
C MET A 63 1.17 -6.55 -3.44
N THR A 64 0.54 -6.08 -2.35
CA THR A 64 -0.20 -4.83 -2.30
C THR A 64 0.49 -3.87 -1.33
N ASP A 65 0.79 -2.67 -1.80
CA ASP A 65 1.29 -1.56 -1.01
C ASP A 65 0.16 -0.54 -0.79
N LEU A 66 -0.37 -0.46 0.43
CA LEU A 66 -1.52 0.41 0.74
C LEU A 66 -1.14 1.85 1.05
N HIS A 67 0.17 2.17 1.14
CA HIS A 67 0.60 3.52 1.48
C HIS A 67 2.05 3.76 1.03
N VAL A 68 2.22 4.66 0.09
CA VAL A 68 3.54 5.09 -0.40
C VAL A 68 3.48 6.52 -0.94
N HIS A 69 4.53 7.32 -0.71
CA HIS A 69 4.66 8.69 -1.19
C HIS A 69 5.61 8.77 -2.39
N ALA A 70 5.06 8.92 -3.60
CA ALA A 70 5.88 9.04 -4.81
C ALA A 70 6.83 10.25 -4.79
N PRO A 71 6.43 11.47 -4.32
CA PRO A 71 7.32 12.62 -4.29
C PRO A 71 8.46 12.50 -3.27
N GLN A 72 8.40 11.58 -2.34
CA GLN A 72 9.45 11.36 -1.33
C GLN A 72 10.47 10.31 -1.75
N TYR A 73 10.23 9.61 -2.85
CA TYR A 73 11.01 8.45 -3.27
C TYR A 73 12.53 8.71 -3.37
N THR A 74 12.92 9.89 -3.84
CA THR A 74 14.32 10.21 -4.16
C THR A 74 15.20 10.52 -2.96
N PHE A 75 14.60 10.84 -1.78
CA PHE A 75 15.35 11.14 -0.57
C PHE A 75 15.17 10.10 0.55
N ARG A 76 14.62 8.92 0.22
CA ARG A 76 14.44 7.84 1.23
C ARG A 76 15.73 7.51 1.97
N GLY A 77 15.61 7.28 3.28
CA GLY A 77 16.74 6.99 4.15
C GLY A 77 17.54 8.23 4.58
N ILE A 78 17.01 9.45 4.36
CA ILE A 78 17.62 10.70 4.78
C ILE A 78 16.81 11.32 5.92
N GLY A 79 17.49 11.81 6.96
CA GLY A 79 16.87 12.49 8.10
C GLY A 79 16.20 11.56 9.11
N MET A 80 16.59 10.29 9.16
CA MET A 80 15.99 9.28 10.03
C MET A 80 16.38 9.43 11.52
N ASP A 81 17.10 10.47 11.89
CA ASP A 81 17.41 10.82 13.27
C ASP A 81 16.38 11.79 13.89
N GLU A 82 15.41 12.25 13.08
CA GLU A 82 14.39 13.20 13.47
C GLU A 82 13.06 12.52 13.78
N GLU A 83 12.24 13.15 14.63
CA GLU A 83 10.83 12.77 14.80
C GLU A 83 9.96 13.31 13.64
N LEU A 84 8.74 12.77 13.50
CA LEU A 84 7.83 13.04 12.39
C LEU A 84 7.72 14.53 12.03
N LEU A 85 7.33 15.39 12.97
CA LEU A 85 7.04 16.80 12.66
C LEU A 85 8.29 17.60 12.27
N GLU A 86 9.43 17.29 12.87
CA GLU A 86 10.72 17.87 12.52
C GLU A 86 11.20 17.36 11.15
N TRP A 87 11.09 16.05 10.90
CA TRP A 87 11.41 15.46 9.62
C TRP A 87 10.55 16.02 8.47
N LEU A 88 9.24 16.23 8.71
CA LEU A 88 8.35 16.83 7.71
C LEU A 88 8.81 18.23 7.31
N THR A 89 9.16 19.08 8.29
CA THR A 89 9.53 20.48 8.04
C THR A 89 10.95 20.63 7.50
N THR A 90 11.88 19.76 7.91
CA THR A 90 13.31 19.86 7.55
C THR A 90 13.60 19.21 6.19
N TYR A 91 12.99 18.08 5.90
CA TYR A 91 13.30 17.30 4.69
C TYR A 91 12.12 17.17 3.73
N THR A 92 10.96 16.77 4.22
CA THR A 92 9.84 16.35 3.38
C THR A 92 9.21 17.51 2.63
N PHE A 93 8.80 18.57 3.31
CA PHE A 93 8.13 19.70 2.68
C PHE A 93 9.03 20.44 1.69
N PRO A 94 10.32 20.73 2.01
CA PRO A 94 11.24 21.30 1.02
C PRO A 94 11.46 20.43 -0.22
N GLU A 95 11.46 19.10 -0.07
CA GLU A 95 11.63 18.19 -1.20
C GLU A 95 10.37 18.12 -2.06
N GLU A 96 9.19 18.00 -1.43
CA GLU A 96 7.91 17.96 -2.15
C GLU A 96 7.59 19.27 -2.87
N ALA A 97 8.02 20.43 -2.36
CA ALA A 97 7.85 21.73 -3.02
C ALA A 97 8.54 21.80 -4.40
N LYS A 98 9.62 21.02 -4.63
CA LYS A 98 10.34 20.98 -5.92
C LYS A 98 9.48 20.39 -7.05
N TYR A 99 8.40 19.70 -6.74
CA TYR A 99 7.50 19.13 -7.75
C TYR A 99 6.62 20.17 -8.48
N SER A 100 6.71 21.45 -8.11
CA SER A 100 6.25 22.57 -8.95
C SER A 100 7.06 22.70 -10.24
N ASP A 101 8.32 22.25 -10.26
CA ASP A 101 9.14 22.13 -11.46
C ASP A 101 8.85 20.80 -12.17
N MET A 102 8.25 20.89 -13.37
CA MET A 102 7.86 19.72 -14.15
C MET A 102 9.04 18.89 -14.67
N GLU A 103 10.22 19.47 -14.89
CA GLU A 103 11.40 18.70 -15.28
C GLU A 103 11.91 17.85 -14.11
N TYR A 104 11.89 18.43 -12.91
CA TYR A 104 12.19 17.69 -11.68
C TYR A 104 11.17 16.57 -11.47
N ALA A 105 9.86 16.90 -11.51
CA ALA A 105 8.78 15.95 -11.29
C ALA A 105 8.83 14.75 -12.25
N LYS A 106 8.97 14.98 -13.55
CA LYS A 106 9.09 13.93 -14.58
C LYS A 106 10.23 12.97 -14.29
N LYS A 107 11.39 13.50 -13.94
CA LYS A 107 12.58 12.68 -13.66
C LYS A 107 12.42 11.86 -12.37
N ALA A 108 11.98 12.50 -11.28
CA ALA A 108 11.81 11.85 -9.98
C ALA A 108 10.74 10.75 -10.04
N TYR A 109 9.58 11.04 -10.64
CA TYR A 109 8.52 10.05 -10.82
C TYR A 109 8.91 8.92 -11.77
N GLY A 110 9.81 9.19 -12.76
CA GLY A 110 10.36 8.13 -13.60
C GLY A 110 11.13 7.08 -12.82
N TYR A 111 11.91 7.49 -11.83
CA TYR A 111 12.60 6.55 -10.94
C TYR A 111 11.63 5.76 -10.08
N PHE A 112 10.64 6.42 -9.50
CA PHE A 112 9.61 5.77 -8.70
C PHE A 112 8.82 4.73 -9.49
N ALA A 113 8.30 5.12 -10.66
CA ALA A 113 7.48 4.25 -11.51
C ALA A 113 8.27 3.02 -12.00
N GLU A 114 9.55 3.20 -12.40
CA GLU A 114 10.38 2.09 -12.85
C GLU A 114 10.70 1.11 -11.72
N ASP A 115 10.99 1.59 -10.50
CA ASP A 115 11.23 0.70 -9.37
C ASP A 115 9.93 0.04 -8.88
N LEU A 116 8.78 0.72 -8.95
CA LEU A 116 7.48 0.08 -8.70
C LEU A 116 7.19 -1.03 -9.71
N ARG A 117 7.55 -0.83 -10.98
CA ARG A 117 7.42 -1.85 -12.02
C ARG A 117 8.28 -3.08 -11.73
N ARG A 118 9.46 -2.90 -11.13
CA ARG A 118 10.45 -3.96 -10.85
C ARG A 118 10.28 -4.67 -9.52
N CYS A 119 9.54 -4.10 -8.55
CA CYS A 119 9.36 -4.70 -7.22
C CYS A 119 8.21 -5.72 -7.19
N PHE A 120 7.95 -6.33 -6.01
CA PHE A 120 6.91 -7.35 -5.81
C PHE A 120 5.48 -6.81 -5.89
N THR A 121 5.30 -5.49 -5.85
CA THR A 121 4.01 -4.81 -5.78
C THR A 121 3.30 -4.83 -7.14
N THR A 122 2.06 -5.30 -7.15
CA THR A 122 1.15 -5.26 -8.32
C THR A 122 0.00 -4.28 -8.13
N ARG A 123 -0.25 -3.87 -6.88
CA ARG A 123 -1.28 -2.91 -6.49
C ARG A 123 -0.71 -1.91 -5.51
N ALA A 124 -0.89 -0.61 -5.76
CA ALA A 124 -0.40 0.42 -4.84
C ALA A 124 -1.39 1.57 -4.65
N VAL A 125 -1.39 2.14 -3.45
CA VAL A 125 -2.11 3.37 -3.12
C VAL A 125 -1.07 4.45 -2.84
N VAL A 126 -1.07 5.49 -3.68
CA VAL A 126 0.05 6.40 -3.86
C VAL A 126 -0.35 7.83 -3.52
N PHE A 127 0.38 8.45 -2.62
CA PHE A 127 0.36 9.90 -2.44
C PHE A 127 1.16 10.56 -3.55
N GLY A 128 0.53 11.49 -4.28
CA GLY A 128 1.20 12.40 -5.22
C GLY A 128 1.64 13.67 -4.51
N THR A 129 1.57 14.78 -5.23
CA THR A 129 1.82 16.13 -4.71
C THR A 129 0.56 17.00 -4.82
N MET A 130 0.59 18.20 -4.26
CA MET A 130 -0.49 19.18 -4.44
C MET A 130 -0.58 19.76 -5.86
N HIS A 131 0.49 19.67 -6.66
CA HIS A 131 0.58 20.23 -8.01
C HIS A 131 -0.12 19.32 -9.02
N ASN A 132 -1.19 19.80 -9.66
CA ASN A 132 -2.02 19.03 -10.58
C ASN A 132 -1.22 18.44 -11.75
N GLU A 133 -0.41 19.25 -12.44
CA GLU A 133 0.36 18.80 -13.61
C GLU A 133 1.36 17.70 -13.24
N ALA A 134 2.04 17.84 -12.11
CA ALA A 134 2.98 16.82 -11.62
C ALA A 134 2.24 15.52 -11.23
N THR A 135 1.06 15.62 -10.58
CA THR A 135 0.27 14.45 -10.21
C THR A 135 -0.29 13.74 -11.45
N ILE A 136 -0.73 14.48 -12.49
CA ILE A 136 -1.14 13.91 -13.78
C ILE A 136 0.04 13.19 -14.44
N ASN A 137 1.23 13.79 -14.43
CA ASN A 137 2.44 13.14 -14.96
C ASN A 137 2.81 11.85 -14.21
N LEU A 138 2.64 11.83 -12.86
CA LEU A 138 2.79 10.61 -12.08
C LEU A 138 1.81 9.53 -12.55
N MET A 139 0.54 9.89 -12.73
CA MET A 139 -0.50 8.95 -13.19
C MET A 139 -0.19 8.42 -14.59
N ASP A 140 0.29 9.26 -15.53
CA ASP A 140 0.70 8.84 -16.86
C ASP A 140 1.83 7.78 -16.78
N GLN A 141 2.86 8.03 -15.99
CA GLN A 141 3.98 7.10 -15.82
C GLN A 141 3.58 5.80 -15.13
N LEU A 142 2.69 5.87 -14.14
CA LEU A 142 2.17 4.67 -13.44
C LEU A 142 1.27 3.83 -14.35
N GLU A 143 0.43 4.45 -15.18
CA GLU A 143 -0.38 3.72 -16.19
C GLU A 143 0.51 2.90 -17.13
N ASP A 144 1.64 3.46 -17.57
CA ASP A 144 2.62 2.81 -18.46
C ASP A 144 3.31 1.60 -17.79
N THR A 145 3.40 1.55 -16.45
CA THR A 145 3.96 0.39 -15.75
C THR A 145 3.07 -0.85 -15.83
N GLY A 146 1.77 -0.67 -16.06
CA GLY A 146 0.77 -1.72 -15.98
C GLY A 146 0.42 -2.18 -14.56
N VAL A 147 1.02 -1.61 -13.52
CA VAL A 147 0.64 -1.79 -12.10
C VAL A 147 -0.69 -1.08 -11.86
N ILE A 148 -1.56 -1.65 -11.03
CA ILE A 148 -2.84 -1.02 -10.72
C ILE A 148 -2.67 -0.12 -9.50
N THR A 149 -3.04 1.16 -9.66
CA THR A 149 -2.82 2.15 -8.63
C THR A 149 -4.06 2.97 -8.33
N TYR A 150 -4.16 3.42 -7.06
CA TYR A 150 -4.90 4.61 -6.69
C TYR A 150 -3.88 5.73 -6.47
N VAL A 151 -4.08 6.89 -7.07
CA VAL A 151 -3.18 8.04 -6.95
C VAL A 151 -3.97 9.24 -6.49
N GLY A 152 -3.46 9.96 -5.49
CA GLY A 152 -4.10 11.14 -4.97
C GLY A 152 -3.30 12.42 -5.17
N LYS A 153 -3.97 13.47 -5.64
CA LYS A 153 -3.52 14.83 -5.48
C LYS A 153 -3.63 15.19 -4.00
N VAL A 154 -2.52 15.58 -3.37
CA VAL A 154 -2.50 15.95 -1.95
C VAL A 154 -3.21 17.30 -1.74
N ASN A 155 -4.03 17.36 -0.70
CA ASN A 155 -4.71 18.56 -0.25
C ASN A 155 -4.07 19.04 1.05
N MET A 156 -3.66 20.32 1.10
CA MET A 156 -3.15 20.97 2.30
C MET A 156 -3.21 22.50 2.16
N ASP A 157 -4.11 23.12 2.94
CA ASP A 157 -4.37 24.57 2.92
C ASP A 157 -3.92 25.28 4.22
N ARG A 158 -3.32 24.53 5.19
CA ARG A 158 -2.70 25.09 6.39
C ARG A 158 -1.46 24.32 6.82
N ASN A 159 -0.60 24.95 7.59
CA ASN A 159 0.59 24.33 8.21
C ASN A 159 1.50 23.57 7.22
N GLY A 160 1.47 23.94 5.95
CA GLY A 160 2.40 23.48 4.93
C GLY A 160 3.72 24.25 4.99
N GLY A 161 4.75 23.77 4.29
CA GLY A 161 6.00 24.48 4.11
C GLY A 161 5.90 25.56 3.03
N GLU A 162 6.97 26.34 2.88
CA GLU A 162 7.10 27.31 1.80
C GLU A 162 6.98 26.61 0.42
N GLY A 163 6.07 27.09 -0.41
CA GLY A 163 5.78 26.50 -1.73
C GLY A 163 5.01 25.19 -1.70
N LEU A 164 4.53 24.74 -0.52
CA LEU A 164 3.77 23.51 -0.36
C LEU A 164 2.51 23.73 0.48
N GLN A 165 1.77 24.80 0.20
CA GLN A 165 0.48 25.09 0.84
C GLN A 165 -0.44 25.75 -0.18
N GLU A 166 -1.68 25.29 -0.27
CA GLU A 166 -2.73 25.89 -1.10
C GLU A 166 -3.27 27.16 -0.41
N GLU A 167 -3.73 28.12 -1.20
CA GLU A 167 -4.12 29.46 -0.72
C GLU A 167 -5.33 29.44 0.23
N SER A 168 -6.27 28.52 -0.01
CA SER A 168 -7.48 28.35 0.81
C SER A 168 -8.13 26.98 0.54
N ALA A 169 -9.12 26.63 1.36
CA ALA A 169 -9.95 25.45 1.16
C ALA A 169 -10.64 25.44 -0.21
N GLU A 170 -11.18 26.58 -0.62
CA GLU A 170 -11.85 26.73 -1.93
C GLU A 170 -10.86 26.51 -3.08
N ALA A 171 -9.64 27.07 -2.99
CA ALA A 171 -8.61 26.89 -4.00
C ALA A 171 -8.19 25.42 -4.09
N SER A 172 -8.00 24.73 -2.95
CA SER A 172 -7.66 23.32 -2.88
C SER A 172 -8.76 22.43 -3.49
N LEU A 173 -10.03 22.70 -3.15
CA LEU A 173 -11.18 21.98 -3.70
C LEU A 173 -11.34 22.21 -5.21
N GLN A 174 -11.16 23.46 -5.67
CA GLN A 174 -11.22 23.76 -7.11
C GLN A 174 -10.09 23.06 -7.86
N ALA A 175 -8.85 23.11 -7.37
CA ALA A 175 -7.72 22.41 -7.96
C ALA A 175 -7.96 20.88 -8.02
N THR A 176 -8.62 20.32 -7.00
CA THR A 176 -9.01 18.90 -6.99
C THR A 176 -10.05 18.59 -8.07
N LEU A 177 -11.06 19.45 -8.25
CA LEU A 177 -12.06 19.30 -9.30
C LEU A 177 -11.44 19.42 -10.70
N ASP A 178 -10.54 20.38 -10.90
CA ASP A 178 -9.82 20.57 -12.17
C ASP A 178 -8.94 19.35 -12.49
N TRP A 179 -8.25 18.80 -11.48
CA TRP A 179 -7.48 17.56 -11.62
C TRP A 179 -8.36 16.39 -12.02
N LEU A 180 -9.48 16.17 -11.31
CA LEU A 180 -10.43 15.08 -11.61
C LEU A 180 -10.98 15.20 -13.04
N GLN A 181 -11.34 16.42 -13.47
CA GLN A 181 -11.79 16.68 -14.83
C GLN A 181 -10.70 16.37 -15.86
N ALA A 182 -9.45 16.78 -15.61
CA ALA A 182 -8.32 16.56 -16.52
C ALA A 182 -7.97 15.09 -16.73
N ILE A 183 -8.27 14.23 -15.76
CA ILE A 183 -7.95 12.78 -15.82
C ILE A 183 -9.17 11.91 -16.21
N GLU A 184 -10.34 12.48 -16.41
CA GLU A 184 -11.56 11.74 -16.71
C GLU A 184 -11.39 10.86 -17.96
N GLY A 185 -11.59 9.56 -17.79
CA GLY A 185 -11.51 8.57 -18.89
C GLY A 185 -10.09 8.29 -19.44
N ARG A 186 -9.03 8.90 -18.89
CA ARG A 186 -7.65 8.74 -19.42
C ARG A 186 -7.02 7.39 -19.10
N TYR A 187 -7.30 6.81 -17.94
CA TYR A 187 -6.55 5.67 -17.39
C TYR A 187 -7.41 4.43 -17.23
N LYS A 188 -6.81 3.25 -17.40
CA LYS A 188 -7.43 1.94 -17.19
C LYS A 188 -7.04 1.32 -15.85
N ASN A 189 -5.76 1.49 -15.50
CA ASN A 189 -5.14 0.86 -14.35
C ASN A 189 -4.97 1.83 -13.18
N THR A 190 -4.87 3.13 -13.46
CA THR A 190 -4.66 4.19 -12.46
C THR A 190 -5.97 4.90 -12.18
N LYS A 191 -6.36 5.02 -10.91
CA LYS A 191 -7.61 5.63 -10.46
C LYS A 191 -7.34 6.77 -9.49
N PRO A 192 -8.20 7.81 -9.43
CA PRO A 192 -8.09 8.86 -8.43
C PRO A 192 -8.51 8.36 -7.03
N ILE A 193 -7.89 8.97 -6.02
CA ILE A 193 -8.28 8.88 -4.61
C ILE A 193 -8.11 10.24 -3.95
N LEU A 194 -9.07 10.71 -3.16
CA LEU A 194 -8.95 11.97 -2.43
C LEU A 194 -7.91 11.82 -1.32
N THR A 195 -7.06 12.84 -1.17
CA THR A 195 -5.88 12.73 -0.32
C THR A 195 -5.68 13.97 0.54
N PRO A 196 -6.58 14.23 1.55
CA PRO A 196 -6.20 15.13 2.62
C PRO A 196 -4.95 14.58 3.28
N ARG A 197 -3.85 15.38 3.33
CA ARG A 197 -2.58 14.85 3.87
C ARG A 197 -2.77 14.29 5.27
N PHE A 198 -3.28 15.11 6.17
CA PHE A 198 -3.70 14.77 7.54
C PHE A 198 -4.43 15.98 8.16
N ILE A 199 -5.13 15.82 9.26
CA ILE A 199 -5.89 16.89 9.90
C ILE A 199 -5.06 18.18 10.15
N PRO A 200 -3.80 18.11 10.64
CA PRO A 200 -3.04 19.33 10.88
C PRO A 200 -2.77 20.19 9.64
N SER A 201 -2.73 19.61 8.46
CA SER A 201 -2.47 20.35 7.20
C SER A 201 -3.73 20.72 6.41
N CYS A 202 -4.90 20.32 6.87
CA CYS A 202 -6.17 20.61 6.20
C CYS A 202 -7.09 21.39 7.13
N SER A 203 -7.62 22.53 6.67
CA SER A 203 -8.64 23.26 7.42
C SER A 203 -9.94 22.48 7.52
N ASP A 204 -10.78 22.82 8.48
CA ASP A 204 -12.08 22.18 8.66
C ASP A 204 -12.98 22.31 7.43
N ASP A 205 -12.93 23.47 6.77
CA ASP A 205 -13.70 23.73 5.54
C ASP A 205 -13.19 22.84 4.40
N LEU A 206 -11.88 22.66 4.28
CA LEU A 206 -11.30 21.75 3.29
C LEU A 206 -11.70 20.30 3.57
N MET A 207 -11.60 19.85 4.83
CA MET A 207 -11.96 18.49 5.22
C MET A 207 -13.43 18.19 4.93
N ARG A 208 -14.37 19.09 5.33
CA ARG A 208 -15.81 18.95 5.01
C ARG A 208 -16.07 18.97 3.50
N GLY A 209 -15.37 19.83 2.75
CA GLY A 209 -15.46 19.88 1.30
C GLY A 209 -15.03 18.57 0.63
N LEU A 210 -13.93 17.95 1.11
CA LEU A 210 -13.46 16.66 0.60
C LEU A 210 -14.39 15.50 0.98
N GLY A 211 -14.97 15.51 2.19
CA GLY A 211 -15.99 14.53 2.61
C GLY A 211 -17.22 14.59 1.69
N LYS A 212 -17.72 15.81 1.43
CA LYS A 212 -18.82 16.02 0.48
C LYS A 212 -18.47 15.54 -0.94
N LEU A 213 -17.28 15.90 -1.44
CA LEU A 213 -16.82 15.48 -2.76
C LEU A 213 -16.69 13.96 -2.89
N SER A 214 -16.20 13.29 -1.82
CA SER A 214 -16.16 11.84 -1.73
C SER A 214 -17.53 11.20 -1.95
N ALA A 215 -18.54 11.69 -1.22
CA ALA A 215 -19.90 11.18 -1.31
C ALA A 215 -20.57 11.48 -2.68
N GLU A 216 -20.34 12.67 -3.25
CA GLU A 216 -20.94 13.10 -4.53
C GLU A 216 -20.35 12.40 -5.76
N ARG A 217 -19.09 11.96 -5.68
CA ARG A 217 -18.33 11.38 -6.80
C ARG A 217 -17.95 9.92 -6.62
N ASP A 218 -18.39 9.27 -5.54
CA ASP A 218 -18.02 7.90 -5.17
C ASP A 218 -16.48 7.71 -5.13
N LEU A 219 -15.76 8.70 -4.56
CA LEU A 219 -14.31 8.70 -4.45
C LEU A 219 -13.86 8.23 -3.06
N ARG A 220 -12.94 7.29 -3.03
CA ARG A 220 -12.30 6.85 -1.79
C ARG A 220 -11.36 7.93 -1.25
N ILE A 221 -11.02 7.82 0.03
CA ILE A 221 -10.11 8.73 0.73
C ILE A 221 -8.92 7.92 1.26
N GLN A 222 -7.73 8.53 1.29
CA GLN A 222 -6.57 8.07 2.03
C GLN A 222 -6.02 9.22 2.87
N SER A 223 -5.49 8.91 4.06
CA SER A 223 -4.87 9.89 4.95
C SER A 223 -3.99 9.21 6.01
N HIS A 224 -3.45 10.00 6.94
CA HIS A 224 -2.65 9.54 8.08
C HIS A 224 -3.48 9.62 9.37
N LEU A 225 -3.29 8.69 10.27
CA LEU A 225 -4.02 8.64 11.55
C LEU A 225 -3.13 8.19 12.69
N SER A 226 -3.06 9.02 13.73
CA SER A 226 -2.48 8.68 15.05
C SER A 226 -1.08 8.05 14.94
N GLU A 227 -0.22 8.63 14.10
CA GLU A 227 1.12 8.13 13.86
C GLU A 227 2.06 8.49 15.02
N ASN A 228 2.06 9.75 15.47
CA ASN A 228 2.97 10.28 16.48
C ASN A 228 2.21 10.97 17.61
N GLN A 229 2.74 10.95 18.85
CA GLN A 229 2.08 11.58 20.01
C GLN A 229 1.93 13.08 19.85
N SER A 230 2.95 13.76 19.29
CA SER A 230 2.90 15.20 19.04
C SER A 230 1.82 15.56 18.02
N GLU A 231 1.66 14.74 16.98
CA GLU A 231 0.58 14.86 15.99
C GLU A 231 -0.81 14.69 16.64
N VAL A 232 -0.99 13.66 17.46
CA VAL A 232 -2.27 13.42 18.18
C VAL A 232 -2.62 14.60 19.09
N ALA A 233 -1.64 15.12 19.83
CA ALA A 233 -1.84 16.29 20.67
C ALA A 233 -2.23 17.53 19.85
N TRP A 234 -1.57 17.73 18.71
CA TRP A 234 -1.85 18.87 17.82
C TRP A 234 -3.25 18.79 17.20
N VAL A 235 -3.72 17.60 16.82
CA VAL A 235 -5.11 17.42 16.35
C VAL A 235 -6.11 17.79 17.43
N LYS A 236 -5.86 17.42 18.69
CA LYS A 236 -6.72 17.80 19.82
C LYS A 236 -6.81 19.31 20.04
N GLU A 237 -5.74 20.04 19.74
CA GLU A 237 -5.74 21.52 19.80
C GLU A 237 -6.53 22.13 18.63
N LEU A 238 -6.39 21.54 17.42
CA LEU A 238 -7.03 22.04 16.20
C LEU A 238 -8.52 21.72 16.11
N VAL A 239 -8.95 20.58 16.66
CA VAL A 239 -10.33 20.09 16.64
C VAL A 239 -10.76 19.75 18.08
N PRO A 240 -10.93 20.76 18.95
CA PRO A 240 -11.15 20.54 20.38
C PRO A 240 -12.46 19.80 20.70
N GLU A 241 -13.45 19.85 19.81
CA GLU A 241 -14.71 19.12 19.92
C GLU A 241 -14.57 17.61 19.64
N SER A 242 -13.51 17.15 18.99
CA SER A 242 -13.29 15.73 18.75
C SER A 242 -12.94 14.99 20.04
N THR A 243 -13.42 13.76 20.15
CA THR A 243 -13.10 12.86 21.28
C THR A 243 -11.80 12.08 21.04
N SER A 244 -11.44 11.85 19.76
CA SER A 244 -10.21 11.22 19.32
C SER A 244 -9.82 11.73 17.93
N TYR A 245 -8.63 11.33 17.44
CA TYR A 245 -8.18 11.73 16.10
C TYR A 245 -9.07 11.11 15.00
N ALA A 246 -9.46 9.85 15.12
CA ALA A 246 -10.42 9.23 14.19
C ALA A 246 -11.80 9.90 14.24
N ASN A 247 -12.24 10.37 15.43
CA ASN A 247 -13.47 11.12 15.56
C ASN A 247 -13.39 12.49 14.83
N ALA A 248 -12.24 13.14 14.78
CA ALA A 248 -12.07 14.35 13.99
C ALA A 248 -12.35 14.09 12.49
N TYR A 249 -11.86 13.00 11.92
CA TYR A 249 -12.22 12.59 10.55
C TYR A 249 -13.70 12.29 10.39
N GLU A 250 -14.34 11.67 11.40
CA GLU A 250 -15.77 11.37 11.40
C GLU A 250 -16.61 12.65 11.41
N LEU A 251 -16.24 13.67 12.19
CA LEU A 251 -16.87 14.99 12.24
C LEU A 251 -16.81 15.75 10.90
N PHE A 252 -15.87 15.41 10.04
CA PHE A 252 -15.70 15.99 8.70
C PHE A 252 -16.24 15.12 7.58
N ASP A 253 -16.92 14.00 7.90
CA ASP A 253 -17.46 13.04 6.93
C ASP A 253 -16.38 12.42 6.02
N THR A 254 -15.14 12.31 6.50
CA THR A 254 -13.99 11.80 5.72
C THR A 254 -13.54 10.39 6.09
N MET A 255 -14.27 9.70 6.97
CA MET A 255 -13.98 8.29 7.30
C MET A 255 -14.49 7.29 6.26
N GLY A 256 -15.25 7.74 5.25
CA GLY A 256 -15.83 6.86 4.24
C GLY A 256 -16.92 5.93 4.79
N SER A 257 -17.14 4.83 4.06
CA SER A 257 -18.11 3.79 4.43
C SER A 257 -17.60 2.40 4.07
N ALA A 258 -18.32 1.34 4.44
CA ALA A 258 -17.96 -0.03 4.09
C ALA A 258 -17.91 -0.27 2.57
N GLU A 259 -18.74 0.42 1.79
CA GLU A 259 -18.79 0.38 0.32
C GLU A 259 -17.69 1.24 -0.31
N LEU A 260 -17.32 2.33 0.36
CA LEU A 260 -16.31 3.29 -0.08
C LEU A 260 -15.25 3.47 1.02
N PRO A 261 -14.45 2.44 1.32
CA PRO A 261 -13.57 2.44 2.47
C PRO A 261 -12.41 3.41 2.33
N THR A 262 -12.11 4.11 3.42
CA THR A 262 -10.93 4.95 3.56
C THR A 262 -9.70 4.10 3.94
N ILE A 263 -8.50 4.53 3.53
CA ILE A 263 -7.23 4.02 4.07
C ILE A 263 -6.68 5.03 5.07
N MET A 264 -6.37 4.55 6.27
CA MET A 264 -5.67 5.28 7.31
C MET A 264 -4.30 4.66 7.55
N ALA A 265 -3.24 5.42 7.27
CA ALA A 265 -1.88 4.97 7.52
C ALA A 265 -1.53 5.05 9.02
N HIS A 266 -0.63 4.18 9.46
CA HIS A 266 0.02 4.08 10.76
C HIS A 266 -0.85 3.56 11.91
N CYS A 267 -1.77 4.35 12.45
CA CYS A 267 -2.62 4.00 13.59
C CYS A 267 -1.82 3.51 14.83
N VAL A 268 -0.64 4.11 15.09
CA VAL A 268 0.27 3.68 16.17
C VAL A 268 -0.37 3.89 17.53
N TYR A 269 -1.04 5.04 17.70
CA TYR A 269 -1.68 5.45 18.98
C TYR A 269 -3.19 5.27 18.98
N SER A 270 -3.73 4.50 18.04
CA SER A 270 -5.17 4.23 17.98
C SER A 270 -5.64 3.32 19.12
N GLY A 271 -6.40 3.89 20.05
CA GLY A 271 -7.03 3.18 21.16
C GLY A 271 -8.39 2.57 20.79
N GLU A 272 -9.12 2.07 21.79
CA GLU A 272 -10.40 1.33 21.60
C GLU A 272 -11.46 2.18 20.87
N GLU A 273 -11.54 3.48 21.15
CA GLU A 273 -12.48 4.37 20.48
C GLU A 273 -12.20 4.48 19.00
N GLU A 274 -10.93 4.76 18.62
CA GLU A 274 -10.53 4.84 17.21
C GLU A 274 -10.71 3.50 16.50
N MET A 275 -10.39 2.39 17.16
CA MET A 275 -10.66 1.03 16.66
C MET A 275 -12.15 0.82 16.36
N SER A 276 -13.03 1.31 17.24
CA SER A 276 -14.47 1.24 17.05
C SER A 276 -14.94 2.05 15.83
N ILE A 277 -14.39 3.26 15.65
CA ILE A 277 -14.69 4.13 14.51
C ILE A 277 -14.19 3.50 13.20
N LEU A 278 -12.93 3.05 13.15
CA LEU A 278 -12.36 2.38 11.99
C LEU A 278 -13.19 1.16 11.56
N LYS A 279 -13.58 0.34 12.52
CA LYS A 279 -14.44 -0.83 12.27
C LYS A 279 -15.83 -0.44 11.76
N LYS A 280 -16.47 0.55 12.39
CA LYS A 280 -17.80 1.05 12.00
C LYS A 280 -17.84 1.49 10.54
N HIS A 281 -16.80 2.17 10.09
CA HIS A 281 -16.69 2.69 8.72
C HIS A 281 -16.08 1.69 7.72
N GLY A 282 -15.62 0.52 8.17
CA GLY A 282 -14.95 -0.46 7.32
C GLY A 282 -13.61 0.02 6.77
N ALA A 283 -12.98 0.98 7.45
CA ALA A 283 -11.71 1.56 7.05
C ALA A 283 -10.59 0.50 7.05
N TYR A 284 -9.62 0.70 6.16
CA TYR A 284 -8.40 -0.09 6.11
C TYR A 284 -7.27 0.62 6.85
N ILE A 285 -6.49 -0.13 7.59
CA ILE A 285 -5.22 0.35 8.14
C ILE A 285 -4.09 -0.04 7.19
N ALA A 286 -3.30 0.93 6.74
CA ALA A 286 -2.02 0.69 6.11
C ALA A 286 -0.94 0.64 7.20
N HIS A 287 -0.43 -0.55 7.51
CA HIS A 287 0.60 -0.72 8.53
C HIS A 287 1.99 -0.44 7.96
N CYS A 288 2.61 0.63 8.42
CA CYS A 288 3.88 1.18 7.96
C CYS A 288 4.99 0.96 9.01
N ALA A 289 5.32 -0.31 9.28
CA ALA A 289 6.21 -0.66 10.41
C ALA A 289 7.60 -0.03 10.31
N ASP A 290 8.18 0.08 9.10
CA ASP A 290 9.52 0.64 8.88
C ASP A 290 9.54 2.13 9.21
N SER A 291 8.62 2.88 8.65
CA SER A 291 8.43 4.31 8.92
C SER A 291 8.17 4.60 10.40
N ASN A 292 7.23 3.88 11.01
CA ASN A 292 6.90 4.07 12.43
C ASN A 292 8.13 3.95 13.34
N MET A 293 9.07 3.07 13.01
CA MET A 293 10.31 2.91 13.77
C MET A 293 11.36 3.96 13.40
N ASN A 294 11.51 4.28 12.11
CA ASN A 294 12.51 5.25 11.64
C ASN A 294 12.25 6.65 12.19
N LEU A 295 10.98 7.06 12.27
CA LEU A 295 10.57 8.38 12.80
C LEU A 295 10.26 8.35 14.30
N THR A 296 10.68 7.30 15.02
CA THR A 296 10.44 7.12 16.46
C THR A 296 8.97 7.22 16.89
N SER A 297 8.03 7.01 15.95
CA SER A 297 6.59 7.05 16.21
C SER A 297 6.15 5.92 17.14
N GLY A 298 6.73 4.72 17.03
CA GLY A 298 6.43 3.60 17.92
C GLY A 298 6.03 2.31 17.20
N ILE A 299 5.27 1.45 17.89
CA ILE A 299 4.84 0.15 17.36
C ILE A 299 3.32 0.06 17.39
N ALA A 300 2.68 0.01 16.22
CA ALA A 300 1.22 -0.11 16.11
C ALA A 300 0.69 -1.44 16.66
N PRO A 301 -0.49 -1.46 17.32
CA PRO A 301 -1.06 -2.65 17.96
C PRO A 301 -1.78 -3.57 16.95
N ILE A 302 -1.10 -4.01 15.88
CA ILE A 302 -1.69 -4.71 14.74
C ILE A 302 -2.48 -5.96 15.15
N ARG A 303 -1.98 -6.74 16.10
CA ARG A 303 -2.72 -7.89 16.62
C ARG A 303 -4.10 -7.51 17.14
N LYS A 304 -4.19 -6.40 17.89
CA LYS A 304 -5.47 -5.92 18.42
C LYS A 304 -6.44 -5.53 17.32
N PHE A 305 -5.94 -4.89 16.24
CA PHE A 305 -6.76 -4.55 15.09
C PHE A 305 -7.31 -5.79 14.39
N LEU A 306 -6.48 -6.79 14.16
CA LEU A 306 -6.90 -8.05 13.53
C LEU A 306 -7.90 -8.82 14.41
N ASP A 307 -7.65 -8.92 15.70
CA ASP A 307 -8.54 -9.60 16.64
C ASP A 307 -9.90 -8.86 16.78
N ALA A 308 -9.91 -7.54 16.60
CA ALA A 308 -11.14 -6.73 16.50
C ALA A 308 -11.87 -6.87 15.15
N GLY A 309 -11.26 -7.52 14.15
CA GLY A 309 -11.80 -7.67 12.80
C GLY A 309 -11.70 -6.39 11.96
N ILE A 310 -10.73 -5.51 12.27
CA ILE A 310 -10.41 -4.34 11.45
C ILE A 310 -9.53 -4.80 10.27
N LYS A 311 -9.79 -4.27 9.10
CA LYS A 311 -9.05 -4.59 7.88
C LYS A 311 -7.66 -3.94 7.92
N VAL A 312 -6.62 -4.75 7.68
CA VAL A 312 -5.22 -4.31 7.70
C VAL A 312 -4.51 -4.81 6.44
N GLY A 313 -3.73 -3.96 5.83
CA GLY A 313 -2.72 -4.32 4.84
C GLY A 313 -1.39 -3.65 5.20
N LEU A 314 -0.35 -3.92 4.41
CA LEU A 314 0.96 -3.32 4.62
C LEU A 314 1.13 -2.08 3.74
N GLY A 315 1.90 -1.11 4.22
CA GLY A 315 2.38 0.05 3.48
C GLY A 315 3.89 0.18 3.60
N THR A 316 4.57 0.52 2.51
CA THR A 316 6.02 0.78 2.54
C THR A 316 6.33 2.13 3.14
N ASP A 317 5.45 3.10 2.92
CA ASP A 317 5.58 4.49 3.36
C ASP A 317 6.96 5.11 3.05
N VAL A 318 7.43 4.87 1.83
CA VAL A 318 8.61 5.58 1.33
C VAL A 318 8.30 7.09 1.29
N ALA A 319 9.13 7.99 1.86
CA ALA A 319 10.55 7.84 2.20
C ALA A 319 10.85 7.53 3.68
N ALA A 320 9.94 7.74 4.62
CA ALA A 320 10.16 7.35 6.02
C ALA A 320 10.32 5.82 6.14
N GLY A 321 9.59 5.05 5.35
CA GLY A 321 9.96 3.68 5.01
C GLY A 321 11.12 3.65 4.02
N SER A 322 12.14 2.87 4.32
CA SER A 322 13.43 2.90 3.64
C SER A 322 13.47 2.17 2.29
N SER A 323 12.41 1.43 1.92
CA SER A 323 12.43 0.56 0.74
C SER A 323 11.04 0.27 0.20
N MET A 324 10.91 0.22 -1.14
CA MET A 324 9.71 -0.28 -1.82
C MET A 324 9.61 -1.81 -1.83
N ASN A 325 10.54 -2.53 -1.20
CA ASN A 325 10.52 -3.98 -1.18
C ASN A 325 9.57 -4.50 -0.09
N MET A 326 8.42 -5.00 -0.50
CA MET A 326 7.40 -5.56 0.41
C MET A 326 7.91 -6.75 1.25
N LEU A 327 8.93 -7.50 0.81
CA LEU A 327 9.57 -8.53 1.64
C LEU A 327 10.22 -7.92 2.88
N LYS A 328 10.88 -6.76 2.72
CA LYS A 328 11.45 -6.01 3.83
C LYS A 328 10.36 -5.48 4.77
N THR A 329 9.28 -4.94 4.22
CA THR A 329 8.12 -4.49 5.02
C THR A 329 7.52 -5.65 5.82
N MET A 330 7.40 -6.84 5.23
CA MET A 330 6.96 -8.05 5.94
C MET A 330 7.91 -8.42 7.08
N LEU A 331 9.23 -8.43 6.84
CA LEU A 331 10.23 -8.73 7.87
C LEU A 331 10.11 -7.78 9.06
N ILE A 332 10.07 -6.49 8.78
CA ILE A 332 9.99 -5.45 9.82
C ILE A 332 8.65 -5.57 10.59
N THR A 333 7.54 -5.84 9.91
CA THR A 333 6.25 -6.11 10.55
C THR A 333 6.33 -7.29 11.53
N LEU A 334 6.97 -8.41 11.13
CA LEU A 334 7.19 -9.57 12.01
C LEU A 334 8.04 -9.20 13.24
N GLN A 335 9.12 -8.44 13.04
CA GLN A 335 10.02 -8.02 14.11
C GLN A 335 9.32 -7.04 15.06
N ALA A 336 8.64 -6.01 14.53
CA ALA A 336 7.87 -5.04 15.30
C ALA A 336 6.79 -5.72 16.15
N SER A 337 6.05 -6.68 15.58
CA SER A 337 5.04 -7.45 16.31
C SER A 337 5.62 -8.26 17.49
N LYS A 338 6.81 -8.84 17.32
CA LYS A 338 7.53 -9.55 18.41
C LYS A 338 7.99 -8.59 19.51
N MET A 339 8.44 -7.38 19.11
CA MET A 339 8.84 -6.35 20.07
C MET A 339 7.63 -5.76 20.81
N TYR A 340 6.50 -5.55 20.12
CA TYR A 340 5.25 -5.16 20.78
C TYR A 340 4.85 -6.16 21.86
N TYR A 341 4.80 -7.46 21.52
CA TYR A 341 4.54 -8.54 22.48
C TYR A 341 5.48 -8.49 23.68
N ARG A 342 6.79 -8.29 23.44
CA ARG A 342 7.78 -8.38 24.52
C ARG A 342 7.85 -7.14 25.41
N LEU A 343 7.62 -5.94 24.86
CA LEU A 343 7.88 -4.68 25.54
C LEU A 343 6.63 -3.89 25.90
N VAL A 344 5.52 -4.10 25.16
CA VAL A 344 4.30 -3.30 25.33
C VAL A 344 3.17 -4.12 25.96
N ASP A 345 2.83 -5.28 25.38
CA ASP A 345 1.68 -6.07 25.82
C ASP A 345 1.92 -7.57 25.61
N THR A 346 2.21 -8.29 26.71
CA THR A 346 2.50 -9.73 26.70
C THR A 346 1.26 -10.61 26.56
N ASP A 347 0.06 -10.05 26.59
CA ASP A 347 -1.19 -10.80 26.42
C ASP A 347 -1.57 -10.96 24.94
N VAL A 348 -0.99 -10.14 24.06
CA VAL A 348 -1.24 -10.22 22.61
C VAL A 348 -0.13 -11.02 21.92
N LYS A 349 -0.51 -12.05 21.14
CA LYS A 349 0.47 -12.90 20.43
C LYS A 349 1.11 -12.15 19.27
N PRO A 350 2.43 -12.35 19.01
CA PRO A 350 3.06 -11.86 17.80
C PRO A 350 2.39 -12.40 16.53
N LEU A 351 2.53 -11.66 15.44
CA LEU A 351 2.07 -12.12 14.13
C LEU A 351 2.93 -13.29 13.65
N SER A 352 2.29 -14.28 13.01
CA SER A 352 2.96 -15.36 12.30
C SER A 352 3.38 -14.93 10.88
N PHE A 353 4.25 -15.70 10.25
CA PHE A 353 4.63 -15.48 8.86
C PHE A 353 3.41 -15.56 7.91
N GLU A 354 2.51 -16.52 8.15
CA GLU A 354 1.28 -16.71 7.37
C GLU A 354 0.41 -15.47 7.41
N GLU A 355 0.22 -14.89 8.60
CA GLU A 355 -0.58 -13.67 8.78
C GLU A 355 0.06 -12.49 8.06
N VAL A 356 1.37 -12.28 8.18
CA VAL A 356 2.04 -11.16 7.51
C VAL A 356 2.08 -11.34 5.99
N PHE A 357 2.25 -12.57 5.49
CA PHE A 357 2.15 -12.86 4.06
C PHE A 357 0.73 -12.61 3.53
N TYR A 358 -0.30 -12.93 4.33
CA TYR A 358 -1.68 -12.59 4.02
C TYR A 358 -1.88 -11.07 3.93
N LEU A 359 -1.38 -10.30 4.92
CA LEU A 359 -1.50 -8.83 4.91
C LEU A 359 -0.84 -8.20 3.68
N ALA A 360 0.31 -8.73 3.26
CA ALA A 360 1.05 -8.25 2.09
C ALA A 360 0.37 -8.63 0.75
N THR A 361 -0.50 -9.63 0.74
CA THR A 361 -1.11 -10.18 -0.48
C THR A 361 -2.63 -10.06 -0.45
N ALA A 362 -3.35 -11.08 0.00
CA ALA A 362 -4.81 -11.12 -0.04
C ALA A 362 -5.48 -10.06 0.86
N GLY A 363 -4.92 -9.79 2.06
CA GLY A 363 -5.47 -8.83 3.01
C GLY A 363 -5.44 -7.40 2.46
N GLY A 364 -4.27 -6.93 2.02
CA GLY A 364 -4.16 -5.64 1.32
C GLY A 364 -4.88 -5.64 -0.03
N GLY A 365 -4.84 -6.77 -0.74
CA GLY A 365 -5.50 -6.95 -2.04
C GLY A 365 -7.02 -6.76 -2.00
N GLU A 366 -7.67 -7.12 -0.89
CA GLU A 366 -9.12 -6.95 -0.71
C GLU A 366 -9.59 -5.50 -0.92
N TYR A 367 -8.74 -4.51 -0.63
CA TYR A 367 -9.02 -3.12 -0.92
C TYR A 367 -9.28 -2.86 -2.42
N PHE A 368 -8.60 -3.59 -3.28
CA PHE A 368 -8.75 -3.52 -4.74
C PHE A 368 -9.82 -4.47 -5.28
N GLY A 369 -10.38 -5.34 -4.45
CA GLY A 369 -11.38 -6.33 -4.79
C GLY A 369 -10.85 -7.77 -4.71
N LYS A 370 -11.22 -8.63 -5.67
CA LYS A 370 -10.78 -10.02 -5.69
C LYS A 370 -9.38 -10.14 -6.31
N VAL A 371 -8.33 -9.94 -5.52
CA VAL A 371 -6.91 -10.03 -5.93
C VAL A 371 -6.03 -10.47 -4.75
N GLY A 372 -4.77 -10.76 -4.99
CA GLY A 372 -3.77 -11.11 -3.96
C GLY A 372 -3.80 -12.57 -3.50
N THR A 373 -4.53 -13.45 -4.20
CA THR A 373 -4.55 -14.90 -3.97
C THR A 373 -4.82 -15.63 -5.28
N PHE A 374 -4.52 -16.95 -5.33
CA PHE A 374 -4.75 -17.78 -6.53
C PHE A 374 -6.03 -18.61 -6.45
N LYS A 375 -7.06 -18.05 -5.81
CA LYS A 375 -8.40 -18.66 -5.82
C LYS A 375 -9.10 -18.45 -7.16
N ASP A 376 -9.96 -19.39 -7.54
CA ASP A 376 -10.78 -19.23 -8.76
C ASP A 376 -11.65 -17.96 -8.69
N GLY A 377 -11.73 -17.24 -9.81
CA GLY A 377 -12.49 -16.00 -9.95
C GLY A 377 -11.80 -14.73 -9.43
N TYR A 378 -10.54 -14.84 -8.97
CA TYR A 378 -9.74 -13.68 -8.60
C TYR A 378 -8.97 -13.11 -9.81
N GLU A 379 -8.68 -11.80 -9.82
CA GLU A 379 -7.81 -11.21 -10.84
C GLU A 379 -6.41 -11.84 -10.74
N PHE A 380 -5.81 -12.12 -11.89
CA PHE A 380 -4.55 -12.84 -11.96
C PHE A 380 -3.37 -11.90 -11.82
N ASP A 381 -2.88 -11.72 -10.61
CA ASP A 381 -1.63 -11.03 -10.30
C ASP A 381 -0.62 -12.05 -9.76
N ALA A 382 0.53 -12.16 -10.41
CA ALA A 382 1.55 -13.13 -10.02
C ALA A 382 2.97 -12.58 -10.19
N VAL A 383 3.86 -12.98 -9.29
CA VAL A 383 5.29 -12.72 -9.37
C VAL A 383 6.04 -14.04 -9.40
N VAL A 384 6.90 -14.21 -10.41
CA VAL A 384 7.79 -15.36 -10.56
C VAL A 384 9.17 -15.00 -10.04
N ILE A 385 9.70 -15.79 -9.13
CA ILE A 385 10.91 -15.46 -8.37
C ILE A 385 11.96 -16.55 -8.56
N ASP A 386 13.18 -16.14 -8.86
CA ASP A 386 14.36 -16.99 -8.84
C ASP A 386 15.08 -16.80 -7.49
N ASP A 387 15.00 -17.79 -6.64
CA ASP A 387 15.66 -17.86 -5.35
C ASP A 387 16.88 -18.81 -5.34
N SER A 388 17.38 -19.17 -6.53
CA SER A 388 18.51 -20.10 -6.69
C SER A 388 19.82 -19.64 -6.04
N LYS A 389 19.96 -18.34 -5.78
CA LYS A 389 21.10 -17.78 -5.04
C LYS A 389 21.02 -17.95 -3.52
N MET A 390 19.85 -18.36 -3.01
CA MET A 390 19.67 -18.66 -1.58
C MET A 390 20.15 -20.08 -1.25
N TYR A 391 21.45 -20.27 -1.22
CA TYR A 391 22.04 -21.59 -0.96
C TYR A 391 21.54 -22.21 0.35
N SER A 392 21.24 -23.51 0.33
CA SER A 392 20.85 -24.28 1.51
C SER A 392 21.47 -25.67 1.44
N MET A 393 21.93 -26.17 2.59
CA MET A 393 22.41 -27.55 2.74
C MET A 393 21.28 -28.52 3.16
N ARG A 394 20.09 -27.98 3.39
CA ARG A 394 18.89 -28.79 3.72
C ARG A 394 17.82 -28.59 2.66
N ASP A 395 17.00 -29.60 2.45
CA ASP A 395 15.80 -29.48 1.66
C ASP A 395 14.82 -28.53 2.37
N MET A 396 14.25 -27.61 1.60
CA MET A 396 13.27 -26.66 2.09
C MET A 396 11.94 -26.85 1.38
N SER A 397 10.87 -26.83 2.15
CA SER A 397 9.51 -26.70 1.61
C SER A 397 9.34 -25.32 0.92
N ILE A 398 8.34 -25.23 0.02
CA ILE A 398 8.01 -23.94 -0.64
C ILE A 398 7.70 -22.87 0.41
N ARG A 399 6.97 -23.22 1.47
CA ARG A 399 6.68 -22.30 2.57
C ARG A 399 7.95 -21.79 3.25
N GLU A 400 8.92 -22.65 3.54
CA GLU A 400 10.22 -22.23 4.14
C GLU A 400 11.03 -21.35 3.17
N ARG A 401 10.96 -21.61 1.86
CA ARG A 401 11.63 -20.78 0.85
C ARG A 401 11.08 -19.35 0.82
N ILE A 402 9.76 -19.17 0.82
CA ILE A 402 9.16 -17.81 0.84
C ILE A 402 9.38 -17.11 2.19
N GLU A 403 9.35 -17.83 3.32
CA GLU A 403 9.70 -17.23 4.61
C GLU A 403 11.15 -16.73 4.60
N ARG A 404 12.08 -17.54 4.10
CA ARG A 404 13.50 -17.19 4.04
C ARG A 404 13.77 -15.96 3.14
N MET A 405 12.98 -15.76 2.07
CA MET A 405 13.11 -14.56 1.23
C MET A 405 12.90 -13.26 2.01
N CYS A 406 12.05 -13.23 3.03
CA CYS A 406 11.88 -12.05 3.86
C CYS A 406 13.15 -11.67 4.65
N TYR A 407 13.99 -12.66 4.96
CA TYR A 407 15.24 -12.45 5.70
C TYR A 407 16.48 -12.29 4.80
N ASN A 408 16.36 -12.67 3.52
CA ASN A 408 17.44 -12.64 2.51
C ASN A 408 16.91 -12.12 1.19
N ASP A 409 16.24 -10.98 1.21
CA ASP A 409 15.51 -10.39 0.07
C ASP A 409 16.42 -10.06 -1.13
N ALA A 410 17.69 -9.73 -0.89
CA ALA A 410 18.67 -9.42 -1.94
C ALA A 410 18.91 -10.58 -2.92
N ASP A 411 18.66 -11.83 -2.50
CA ASP A 411 18.83 -13.03 -3.31
C ASP A 411 17.53 -13.49 -4.00
N ALA A 412 16.42 -12.78 -3.80
CA ALA A 412 15.13 -13.03 -4.44
C ALA A 412 15.01 -12.18 -5.71
N ILE A 413 15.24 -12.77 -6.88
CA ILE A 413 15.24 -12.06 -8.17
C ILE A 413 13.90 -12.28 -8.87
N ILE A 414 13.17 -11.18 -9.13
CA ILE A 414 11.95 -11.25 -9.95
C ILE A 414 12.33 -11.57 -11.39
N LYS A 415 11.76 -12.63 -11.94
CA LYS A 415 11.91 -13.04 -13.33
C LYS A 415 10.80 -12.53 -14.22
N ASP A 416 9.56 -12.68 -13.75
CA ASP A 416 8.39 -12.21 -14.46
C ASP A 416 7.37 -11.67 -13.47
N LYS A 417 6.64 -10.65 -13.88
CA LYS A 417 5.51 -10.09 -13.12
C LYS A 417 4.29 -9.96 -14.02
N PHE A 418 3.16 -10.42 -13.50
CA PHE A 418 1.87 -10.39 -14.20
C PHE A 418 0.87 -9.58 -13.38
N VAL A 419 0.12 -8.69 -14.05
CA VAL A 419 -0.97 -7.90 -13.49
C VAL A 419 -2.20 -8.08 -14.39
N LYS A 420 -3.31 -8.54 -13.82
CA LYS A 420 -4.52 -8.91 -14.58
C LYS A 420 -4.22 -9.82 -15.77
N GLY A 421 -3.33 -10.79 -15.58
CA GLY A 421 -2.92 -11.72 -16.63
C GLY A 421 -2.03 -11.12 -17.73
N LYS A 422 -1.60 -9.87 -17.61
CA LYS A 422 -0.64 -9.26 -18.54
C LYS A 422 0.75 -9.27 -17.94
N LYS A 423 1.75 -9.68 -18.71
CA LYS A 423 3.14 -9.58 -18.30
C LYS A 423 3.58 -8.13 -18.37
N VAL A 424 3.98 -7.56 -17.21
CA VAL A 424 4.40 -6.15 -17.07
C VAL A 424 5.90 -6.00 -16.83
N TYR A 425 6.58 -7.09 -16.47
CA TYR A 425 8.04 -7.12 -16.25
C TYR A 425 8.60 -8.51 -16.57
N CYS A 426 9.85 -8.58 -17.12
CA CYS A 426 10.62 -9.78 -17.39
C CYS A 426 12.14 -9.50 -17.41
#